data_2fceb8f9393bb8057148c52e10acd005
#
_entry.id   2fceb8f9393bb8057148c52e10acd005
#
_cell.length_a   1.000
_cell.length_b   1.000
_cell.length_c   1.000
_cell.angle_alpha   90.00
_cell.angle_beta   90.00
_cell.angle_gamma   90.00
#
_symmetry.space_group_name_H-M   'P 1'
#
loop_
_entity.id
_entity.type
_entity.pdbx_description
1 polymer ?
#
loop_
_entity_poly.entity_id
_entity_poly.type
_entity_poly.pdbx_seq_one_letter_code
_entity_poly.pdbx_strand_id
1 'polypeptide(L)'
;MNFNLPEKREGPQVWYGQEIKSSNEWIYTLTNKEIKEIENALKLAKNTDVAAIKRNNFPLTTLESKLRKINDGVMNGRGFALIRGLPVERWSIEESAKAYFGIGCYFGSARSQNASGHVLGHVRDLGRDAVNDPSARIYQTRERQTFHTDSCDVVALLCLKTAKSGGESALVSSMTIYNEMYEQRPDLLELLFQPFATDRRGEVPAGKKPYFEIPVFNYFKGYLSVIYARRYINSAQRFDDVPAIEGKKLEALDLFDTLANDPRLNFKMTFKPGDIQLVHNHTMLHDRTDYIDWEEEAKKRHLLRLWLAMPNARPLPQVFKERYGKIDIGDRGGIVVPGSKLNAPLIPV
;
A
#
# COMPACT_ATOMS: atom_id res chain seq x y z
N MET A 1 -11.46 21.57 25.32
CA MET A 1 -10.11 21.97 24.90
C MET A 1 -10.19 22.20 23.39
N ASN A 2 -9.81 23.37 22.92
CA ASN A 2 -9.74 23.62 21.49
C ASN A 2 -8.64 22.69 20.91
N PHE A 3 -8.98 21.86 19.96
CA PHE A 3 -8.00 21.07 19.21
C PHE A 3 -7.21 22.03 18.31
N ASN A 4 -5.91 22.10 18.49
CA ASN A 4 -5.06 22.88 17.61
C ASN A 4 -4.54 21.98 16.50
N LEU A 5 -4.84 22.32 15.25
CA LEU A 5 -4.27 21.63 14.09
C LEU A 5 -2.73 21.67 14.15
N PRO A 6 -2.05 20.55 13.89
CA PRO A 6 -0.61 20.58 13.67
C PRO A 6 -0.25 21.58 12.57
N GLU A 7 0.91 22.22 12.69
CA GLU A 7 1.41 23.13 11.66
C GLU A 7 1.50 22.45 10.28
N LYS A 8 1.49 23.27 9.23
CA LYS A 8 1.71 22.81 7.86
C LYS A 8 2.94 21.91 7.78
N ARG A 9 2.83 20.90 6.95
CA ARG A 9 3.93 19.94 6.77
C ARG A 9 4.94 20.51 5.78
N GLU A 10 6.18 20.21 6.04
CA GLU A 10 7.32 20.57 5.20
C GLU A 10 8.17 19.34 4.89
N GLY A 11 9.14 19.51 4.00
CA GLY A 11 10.11 18.48 3.65
C GLY A 11 9.72 17.62 2.45
N PRO A 12 10.51 16.57 2.17
CA PRO A 12 10.45 15.85 0.89
C PRO A 12 9.17 15.02 0.68
N GLN A 13 8.35 14.87 1.72
CA GLN A 13 7.05 14.18 1.62
C GLN A 13 5.94 15.11 1.09
N VAL A 14 6.17 16.42 1.06
CA VAL A 14 5.28 17.42 0.47
C VAL A 14 5.73 17.67 -0.96
N TRP A 15 4.94 17.21 -1.92
CA TRP A 15 5.23 17.37 -3.35
C TRP A 15 3.94 17.45 -4.17
N TYR A 16 4.01 18.09 -5.32
CA TYR A 16 2.93 18.16 -6.30
C TYR A 16 3.20 17.22 -7.47
N GLY A 17 2.14 16.66 -8.07
CA GLY A 17 2.25 15.66 -9.12
C GLY A 17 3.07 16.10 -10.33
N GLN A 18 3.03 17.39 -10.67
CA GLN A 18 3.82 17.96 -11.78
C GLN A 18 5.32 17.93 -11.50
N GLU A 19 5.74 18.16 -10.26
CA GLU A 19 7.15 18.10 -9.85
C GLU A 19 7.71 16.69 -10.01
N ILE A 20 6.93 15.70 -9.61
CA ILE A 20 7.33 14.30 -9.74
C ILE A 20 7.44 13.86 -11.21
N LYS A 21 6.53 14.32 -12.07
CA LYS A 21 6.56 14.00 -13.50
C LYS A 21 7.80 14.56 -14.22
N SER A 22 8.36 15.65 -13.73
CA SER A 22 9.53 16.30 -14.34
C SER A 22 10.87 15.59 -14.03
N SER A 23 10.89 14.63 -13.11
CA SER A 23 12.08 13.93 -12.65
C SER A 23 11.93 12.41 -12.73
N ASN A 24 13.03 11.69 -12.93
CA ASN A 24 13.12 10.24 -12.87
C ASN A 24 13.90 9.74 -11.62
N GLU A 25 14.23 10.61 -10.69
CA GLU A 25 15.02 10.27 -9.50
C GLU A 25 14.33 9.25 -8.56
N TRP A 26 13.02 9.05 -8.72
CA TRP A 26 12.25 8.07 -8.01
C TRP A 26 12.33 6.66 -8.63
N ILE A 27 13.00 6.53 -9.80
CA ILE A 27 13.18 5.26 -10.51
C ILE A 27 14.62 4.78 -10.34
N TYR A 28 14.78 3.60 -9.77
CA TYR A 28 16.05 2.90 -9.75
C TYR A 28 16.04 1.75 -10.76
N THR A 29 16.83 1.84 -11.81
CA THR A 29 16.94 0.77 -12.81
C THR A 29 18.05 -0.20 -12.42
N LEU A 30 17.71 -1.49 -12.33
CA LEU A 30 18.64 -2.57 -12.03
C LEU A 30 19.67 -2.73 -13.15
N THR A 31 20.93 -2.85 -12.77
CA THR A 31 22.03 -3.18 -13.68
C THR A 31 22.08 -4.69 -13.94
N ASN A 32 22.73 -5.09 -15.05
CA ASN A 32 22.95 -6.52 -15.34
C ASN A 32 23.71 -7.25 -14.23
N LYS A 33 24.61 -6.58 -13.52
CA LYS A 33 25.33 -7.14 -12.36
C LYS A 33 24.39 -7.44 -11.21
N GLU A 34 23.48 -6.55 -10.91
CA GLU A 34 22.49 -6.71 -9.83
C GLU A 34 21.44 -7.78 -10.19
N ILE A 35 21.02 -7.83 -11.46
CA ILE A 35 20.14 -8.90 -11.94
C ILE A 35 20.85 -10.28 -11.77
N LYS A 36 22.13 -10.35 -12.12
CA LYS A 36 22.92 -11.58 -11.94
C LYS A 36 23.07 -12.00 -10.49
N GLU A 37 23.20 -11.04 -9.59
CA GLU A 37 23.22 -11.28 -8.13
C GLU A 37 21.89 -11.88 -7.66
N ILE A 38 20.73 -11.31 -8.11
CA ILE A 38 19.40 -11.84 -7.82
C ILE A 38 19.24 -13.26 -8.37
N GLU A 39 19.67 -13.53 -9.60
CA GLU A 39 19.64 -14.88 -10.21
C GLU A 39 20.47 -15.89 -9.42
N ASN A 40 21.62 -15.48 -8.86
CA ASN A 40 22.42 -16.33 -8.00
C ASN A 40 21.73 -16.62 -6.66
N ALA A 41 21.07 -15.60 -6.06
CA ALA A 41 20.28 -15.79 -4.85
C ALA A 41 19.07 -16.71 -5.09
N LEU A 42 18.42 -16.63 -6.28
CA LEU A 42 17.37 -17.57 -6.69
C LEU A 42 17.85 -19.02 -6.73
N LYS A 43 19.06 -19.26 -7.23
CA LYS A 43 19.64 -20.62 -7.27
C LYS A 43 19.85 -21.16 -5.86
N LEU A 44 20.32 -20.32 -4.91
CA LEU A 44 20.49 -20.71 -3.52
C LEU A 44 19.15 -21.01 -2.84
N ALA A 45 18.10 -20.23 -3.16
CA ALA A 45 16.76 -20.40 -2.61
C ALA A 45 15.87 -21.37 -3.41
N LYS A 46 16.44 -22.16 -4.34
CA LYS A 46 15.66 -23.03 -5.25
C LYS A 46 14.65 -23.91 -4.50
N ASN A 47 15.07 -24.54 -3.42
CA ASN A 47 14.25 -25.46 -2.62
C ASN A 47 13.63 -24.80 -1.37
N THR A 48 13.63 -23.46 -1.29
CA THR A 48 13.06 -22.71 -0.17
C THR A 48 11.67 -22.22 -0.54
N ASP A 49 10.67 -22.46 0.31
CA ASP A 49 9.35 -21.87 0.14
C ASP A 49 9.44 -20.35 0.15
N VAL A 50 8.59 -19.67 -0.66
CA VAL A 50 8.60 -18.21 -0.77
C VAL A 50 8.48 -17.54 0.59
N ALA A 51 7.54 -17.97 1.43
CA ALA A 51 7.33 -17.43 2.78
C ALA A 51 8.47 -17.70 3.77
N ALA A 52 9.37 -18.65 3.45
CA ALA A 52 10.54 -18.98 4.26
C ALA A 52 11.82 -18.25 3.83
N ILE A 53 11.75 -17.44 2.77
CA ILE A 53 12.90 -16.64 2.32
C ILE A 53 13.20 -15.56 3.37
N LYS A 54 14.51 -15.40 3.65
CA LYS A 54 15.09 -14.40 4.54
C LYS A 54 16.39 -13.88 3.94
N ARG A 55 16.94 -12.79 4.48
CA ARG A 55 18.21 -12.23 4.01
C ARG A 55 19.38 -13.24 4.01
N ASN A 56 19.43 -14.14 4.99
CA ASN A 56 20.52 -15.12 5.12
C ASN A 56 20.49 -16.23 4.05
N ASN A 57 19.30 -16.56 3.51
CA ASN A 57 19.17 -17.56 2.43
C ASN A 57 18.89 -16.93 1.05
N PHE A 58 18.82 -15.59 0.98
CA PHE A 58 18.70 -14.80 -0.24
C PHE A 58 19.67 -13.61 -0.22
N PRO A 59 20.99 -13.83 -0.29
CA PRO A 59 21.99 -12.79 -0.13
C PRO A 59 22.07 -11.86 -1.35
N LEU A 60 22.00 -10.53 -1.09
CA LEU A 60 22.13 -9.46 -2.09
C LEU A 60 23.23 -8.46 -1.64
N THR A 61 24.48 -8.91 -1.59
CA THR A 61 25.59 -8.16 -0.99
C THR A 61 25.91 -6.84 -1.71
N THR A 62 25.82 -6.84 -3.04
CA THR A 62 26.06 -5.63 -3.85
C THR A 62 24.83 -4.72 -3.85
N LEU A 63 23.65 -5.31 -4.02
CA LEU A 63 22.39 -4.55 -4.13
C LEU A 63 21.92 -4.00 -2.79
N GLU A 64 22.28 -4.61 -1.65
CA GLU A 64 21.82 -4.18 -0.31
C GLU A 64 22.03 -2.69 -0.05
N SER A 65 23.20 -2.13 -0.39
CA SER A 65 23.48 -0.72 -0.18
C SER A 65 22.53 0.20 -0.97
N LYS A 66 22.10 -0.22 -2.13
CA LYS A 66 21.13 0.51 -2.98
C LYS A 66 19.72 0.37 -2.40
N LEU A 67 19.31 -0.85 -2.01
CA LEU A 67 18.01 -1.07 -1.37
C LEU A 67 17.87 -0.25 -0.08
N ARG A 68 18.95 -0.08 0.68
CA ARG A 68 18.98 0.78 1.88
C ARG A 68 18.73 2.26 1.52
N LYS A 69 19.34 2.78 0.45
CA LYS A 69 19.10 4.15 -0.02
C LYS A 69 17.66 4.33 -0.53
N ILE A 70 17.13 3.34 -1.26
CA ILE A 70 15.74 3.34 -1.70
C ILE A 70 14.80 3.35 -0.49
N ASN A 71 15.09 2.50 0.52
CA ASN A 71 14.32 2.47 1.77
C ASN A 71 14.29 3.83 2.47
N ASP A 72 15.44 4.50 2.57
CA ASP A 72 15.51 5.83 3.15
C ASP A 72 14.67 6.85 2.36
N GLY A 73 14.74 6.82 1.02
CA GLY A 73 13.90 7.66 0.15
C GLY A 73 12.40 7.40 0.31
N VAL A 74 11.99 6.15 0.60
CA VAL A 74 10.59 5.79 0.87
C VAL A 74 10.16 6.24 2.27
N MET A 75 10.98 6.01 3.28
CA MET A 75 10.59 6.24 4.67
C MET A 75 10.75 7.70 5.12
N ASN A 76 11.83 8.36 4.69
CA ASN A 76 12.22 9.70 5.11
C ASN A 76 12.24 10.72 3.97
N GLY A 77 12.19 10.25 2.72
CA GLY A 77 12.16 11.07 1.52
C GLY A 77 10.75 11.29 0.98
N ARG A 78 10.58 11.15 -0.32
CA ARG A 78 9.33 11.44 -1.05
C ARG A 78 8.14 10.51 -0.76
N GLY A 79 8.35 9.43 -0.03
CA GLY A 79 7.29 8.48 0.37
C GLY A 79 7.08 7.31 -0.59
N PHE A 80 7.78 7.26 -1.71
CA PHE A 80 7.69 6.17 -2.68
C PHE A 80 8.97 6.01 -3.51
N ALA A 81 9.10 4.84 -4.16
CA ALA A 81 10.15 4.56 -5.13
C ALA A 81 9.69 3.49 -6.13
N LEU A 82 10.35 3.41 -7.28
CA LEU A 82 10.19 2.37 -8.28
C LEU A 82 11.54 1.71 -8.55
N ILE A 83 11.62 0.38 -8.39
CA ILE A 83 12.75 -0.42 -8.86
C ILE A 83 12.33 -1.03 -10.19
N ARG A 84 13.12 -0.83 -11.23
CA ARG A 84 12.81 -1.25 -12.60
C ARG A 84 13.77 -2.31 -13.11
N GLY A 85 13.24 -3.26 -13.88
CA GLY A 85 14.07 -4.13 -14.72
C GLY A 85 14.27 -5.54 -14.17
N LEU A 86 13.42 -6.03 -13.25
CA LEU A 86 13.40 -7.47 -12.96
C LEU A 86 12.96 -8.23 -14.22
N PRO A 87 13.70 -9.28 -14.64
CA PRO A 87 13.41 -9.97 -15.90
C PRO A 87 12.30 -11.03 -15.76
N VAL A 88 11.13 -10.62 -15.26
CA VAL A 88 9.97 -11.50 -14.95
C VAL A 88 9.47 -12.27 -16.17
N GLU A 89 9.71 -11.77 -17.38
CA GLU A 89 9.32 -12.45 -18.62
C GLU A 89 10.14 -13.71 -18.89
N ARG A 90 11.35 -13.80 -18.31
CA ARG A 90 12.25 -14.95 -18.43
C ARG A 90 12.12 -15.94 -17.27
N TRP A 91 11.41 -15.54 -16.20
CA TRP A 91 11.27 -16.30 -14.99
C TRP A 91 9.88 -16.92 -14.85
N SER A 92 9.82 -18.06 -14.19
CA SER A 92 8.56 -18.62 -13.72
C SER A 92 7.90 -17.70 -12.69
N ILE A 93 6.61 -17.91 -12.39
CA ILE A 93 5.93 -17.20 -11.33
C ILE A 93 6.60 -17.43 -9.97
N GLU A 94 7.08 -18.64 -9.72
CA GLU A 94 7.78 -18.99 -8.48
C GLU A 94 9.11 -18.24 -8.35
N GLU A 95 9.93 -18.21 -9.41
CA GLU A 95 11.18 -17.45 -9.43
C GLU A 95 10.93 -15.95 -9.24
N SER A 96 9.93 -15.40 -9.93
CA SER A 96 9.52 -14.01 -9.78
C SER A 96 9.06 -13.71 -8.35
N ALA A 97 8.26 -14.58 -7.75
CA ALA A 97 7.79 -14.47 -6.37
C ALA A 97 8.95 -14.56 -5.38
N LYS A 98 9.88 -15.50 -5.56
CA LYS A 98 11.08 -15.66 -4.71
C LYS A 98 12.00 -14.44 -4.80
N ALA A 99 12.27 -13.93 -6.01
CA ALA A 99 13.09 -12.73 -6.20
C ALA A 99 12.45 -11.51 -5.53
N TYR A 100 11.15 -11.31 -5.76
CA TYR A 100 10.40 -10.21 -5.19
C TYR A 100 10.33 -10.27 -3.66
N PHE A 101 10.03 -11.44 -3.10
CA PHE A 101 9.99 -11.65 -1.66
C PHE A 101 11.37 -11.46 -1.02
N GLY A 102 12.42 -12.00 -1.66
CA GLY A 102 13.81 -11.86 -1.24
C GLY A 102 14.25 -10.39 -1.20
N ILE A 103 13.95 -9.61 -2.24
CA ILE A 103 14.15 -8.14 -2.25
C ILE A 103 13.34 -7.49 -1.12
N GLY A 104 12.08 -7.90 -0.93
CA GLY A 104 11.20 -7.40 0.13
C GLY A 104 11.80 -7.55 1.54
N CYS A 105 12.53 -8.64 1.81
CA CYS A 105 13.20 -8.87 3.09
C CYS A 105 14.28 -7.82 3.44
N TYR A 106 14.79 -7.08 2.46
CA TYR A 106 15.74 -5.97 2.69
C TYR A 106 15.05 -4.68 3.10
N PHE A 107 13.75 -4.58 2.94
CA PHE A 107 12.96 -3.44 3.39
C PHE A 107 12.34 -3.72 4.76
N GLY A 108 11.61 -4.82 4.91
CA GLY A 108 10.91 -5.12 6.15
C GLY A 108 10.38 -6.55 6.23
N SER A 109 9.58 -6.81 7.25
CA SER A 109 8.94 -8.11 7.48
C SER A 109 7.61 -8.18 6.74
N ALA A 110 7.42 -9.21 5.92
CA ALA A 110 6.15 -9.44 5.21
C ALA A 110 5.00 -9.72 6.19
N ARG A 111 3.84 -9.11 5.94
CA ARG A 111 2.63 -9.22 6.76
C ARG A 111 1.52 -9.94 5.99
N SER A 112 0.70 -10.67 6.73
CA SER A 112 -0.50 -11.30 6.16
C SER A 112 -1.46 -10.24 5.61
N GLN A 113 -2.04 -10.51 4.44
CA GLN A 113 -2.95 -9.60 3.74
C GLN A 113 -4.42 -10.04 3.84
N ASN A 114 -4.66 -11.20 4.42
CA ASN A 114 -6.01 -11.77 4.65
C ASN A 114 -6.01 -12.78 5.79
N ALA A 115 -7.21 -13.27 6.15
CA ALA A 115 -7.41 -14.24 7.22
C ALA A 115 -6.72 -15.60 6.97
N SER A 116 -6.39 -15.95 5.72
CA SER A 116 -5.70 -17.18 5.34
C SER A 116 -4.17 -17.14 5.55
N GLY A 117 -3.63 -16.01 6.03
CA GLY A 117 -2.19 -15.87 6.30
C GLY A 117 -1.33 -15.63 5.06
N HIS A 118 -1.92 -15.17 3.95
CA HIS A 118 -1.18 -14.91 2.71
C HIS A 118 -0.26 -13.71 2.86
N VAL A 119 1.06 -13.93 2.86
CA VAL A 119 2.08 -12.86 2.88
C VAL A 119 2.44 -12.36 1.48
N LEU A 120 2.05 -13.10 0.44
CA LEU A 120 2.14 -12.70 -0.96
C LEU A 120 0.72 -12.60 -1.51
N GLY A 121 0.32 -11.41 -1.94
CA GLY A 121 -0.99 -11.15 -2.54
C GLY A 121 -0.92 -11.13 -4.06
N HIS A 122 -2.03 -11.49 -4.72
CA HIS A 122 -2.19 -11.38 -6.16
C HIS A 122 -3.20 -10.27 -6.46
N VAL A 123 -2.80 -9.29 -7.27
CA VAL A 123 -3.67 -8.20 -7.73
C VAL A 123 -4.01 -8.48 -9.19
N ARG A 124 -5.18 -9.06 -9.38
CA ARG A 124 -5.65 -9.56 -10.68
C ARG A 124 -7.18 -9.61 -10.70
N ASP A 125 -7.77 -9.38 -11.86
CA ASP A 125 -9.21 -9.61 -12.07
C ASP A 125 -9.52 -11.12 -12.01
N LEU A 126 -10.36 -11.50 -11.06
CA LEU A 126 -10.87 -12.86 -10.87
C LEU A 126 -12.34 -12.97 -11.29
N GLY A 127 -12.90 -11.94 -11.94
CA GLY A 127 -14.29 -11.87 -12.34
C GLY A 127 -15.26 -11.71 -11.16
N ARG A 128 -14.79 -11.26 -9.98
CA ARG A 128 -15.63 -11.05 -8.81
C ARG A 128 -16.42 -9.76 -8.92
N ASP A 129 -17.61 -9.76 -8.36
CA ASP A 129 -18.47 -8.57 -8.27
C ASP A 129 -18.28 -7.89 -6.90
N ALA A 130 -17.47 -6.83 -6.87
CA ALA A 130 -17.20 -6.11 -5.64
C ALA A 130 -18.37 -5.20 -5.18
N VAL A 131 -19.41 -5.04 -5.97
CA VAL A 131 -20.63 -4.29 -5.60
C VAL A 131 -21.59 -5.18 -4.83
N ASN A 132 -21.88 -6.37 -5.36
CA ASN A 132 -22.89 -7.28 -4.82
C ASN A 132 -22.31 -8.36 -3.89
N ASP A 133 -20.99 -8.63 -3.97
CA ASP A 133 -20.30 -9.58 -3.07
C ASP A 133 -19.52 -8.85 -1.97
N PRO A 134 -20.03 -8.82 -0.71
CA PRO A 134 -19.34 -8.15 0.40
C PRO A 134 -17.95 -8.74 0.72
N SER A 135 -17.68 -9.99 0.31
CA SER A 135 -16.40 -10.65 0.52
C SER A 135 -15.39 -10.32 -0.59
N ALA A 136 -15.85 -9.87 -1.76
CA ALA A 136 -14.96 -9.49 -2.85
C ALA A 136 -14.12 -8.27 -2.51
N ARG A 137 -12.86 -8.32 -2.89
CA ARG A 137 -11.93 -7.20 -2.76
C ARG A 137 -11.74 -6.54 -4.11
N ILE A 138 -11.67 -5.21 -4.12
CA ILE A 138 -11.55 -4.42 -5.36
C ILE A 138 -10.29 -4.80 -6.18
N TYR A 139 -9.20 -5.26 -5.52
CA TYR A 139 -8.01 -5.73 -6.23
C TYR A 139 -8.20 -7.04 -7.02
N GLN A 140 -9.34 -7.75 -6.78
CA GLN A 140 -9.78 -8.95 -7.52
C GLN A 140 -10.71 -8.60 -8.69
N THR A 141 -10.82 -7.34 -9.03
CA THR A 141 -11.67 -6.81 -10.11
C THR A 141 -10.90 -5.86 -11.01
N ARG A 142 -11.48 -5.49 -12.15
CA ARG A 142 -10.96 -4.47 -13.08
C ARG A 142 -11.47 -3.05 -12.79
N GLU A 143 -12.34 -2.88 -11.80
CA GLU A 143 -12.88 -1.57 -11.41
C GLU A 143 -11.77 -0.69 -10.82
N ARG A 144 -11.93 0.63 -10.92
CA ARG A 144 -11.02 1.57 -10.28
C ARG A 144 -10.93 1.33 -8.77
N GLN A 145 -9.73 1.24 -8.25
CA GLN A 145 -9.46 1.28 -6.82
C GLN A 145 -9.04 2.70 -6.43
N THR A 146 -9.99 3.48 -5.89
CA THR A 146 -9.78 4.89 -5.54
C THR A 146 -8.66 5.09 -4.53
N PHE A 147 -8.16 6.32 -4.40
CA PHE A 147 -7.08 6.66 -3.47
C PHE A 147 -7.34 6.13 -2.05
N HIS A 148 -6.40 5.34 -1.56
CA HIS A 148 -6.49 4.67 -0.25
C HIS A 148 -5.09 4.38 0.31
N THR A 149 -5.07 3.92 1.55
CA THR A 149 -3.91 3.31 2.20
C THR A 149 -4.18 1.84 2.48
N ASP A 150 -3.14 1.01 2.40
CA ASP A 150 -3.17 -0.36 2.90
C ASP A 150 -2.81 -0.42 4.39
N SER A 151 -3.18 -1.52 5.07
CA SER A 151 -2.97 -1.69 6.51
C SER A 151 -1.54 -2.17 6.84
N CYS A 152 -0.53 -1.44 6.40
CA CYS A 152 0.90 -1.74 6.63
C CYS A 152 1.74 -0.47 6.54
N ASP A 153 3.03 -0.55 6.91
CA ASP A 153 3.93 0.60 6.78
C ASP A 153 4.23 0.92 5.32
N VAL A 154 4.63 -0.10 4.56
CA VAL A 154 4.91 0.02 3.12
C VAL A 154 4.18 -1.06 2.35
N VAL A 155 3.45 -0.66 1.32
CA VAL A 155 2.96 -1.60 0.29
C VAL A 155 3.97 -1.64 -0.86
N ALA A 156 4.29 -2.84 -1.29
CA ALA A 156 5.08 -3.07 -2.50
C ALA A 156 4.23 -3.81 -3.54
N LEU A 157 4.42 -3.47 -4.83
CA LEU A 157 3.73 -4.05 -5.96
C LEU A 157 4.73 -4.41 -7.05
N LEU A 158 4.87 -5.71 -7.39
CA LEU A 158 5.63 -6.17 -8.54
C LEU A 158 4.70 -6.38 -9.73
N CYS A 159 4.95 -5.72 -10.83
CA CYS A 159 4.24 -5.95 -12.09
C CYS A 159 4.79 -7.19 -12.82
N LEU A 160 3.97 -8.21 -12.96
CA LEU A 160 4.26 -9.37 -13.81
C LEU A 160 3.77 -9.15 -15.24
N LYS A 161 2.54 -8.62 -15.37
CA LYS A 161 1.87 -8.37 -16.66
C LYS A 161 1.00 -7.13 -16.55
N THR A 162 0.94 -6.37 -17.62
CA THR A 162 0.10 -5.17 -17.73
C THR A 162 -1.26 -5.48 -18.36
N ALA A 163 -2.26 -4.65 -18.11
CA ALA A 163 -3.53 -4.68 -18.81
C ALA A 163 -3.37 -4.32 -20.30
N LYS A 164 -4.40 -4.58 -21.09
CA LYS A 164 -4.48 -4.14 -22.50
C LYS A 164 -4.54 -2.61 -22.59
N SER A 165 -5.29 -1.97 -21.68
CA SER A 165 -5.33 -0.52 -21.51
C SER A 165 -5.78 -0.15 -20.11
N GLY A 166 -5.38 1.03 -19.59
CA GLY A 166 -5.66 1.46 -18.23
C GLY A 166 -4.84 0.72 -17.17
N GLY A 167 -5.33 0.65 -15.94
CA GLY A 167 -4.64 0.00 -14.82
C GLY A 167 -3.39 0.74 -14.37
N GLU A 168 -3.32 2.04 -14.64
CA GLU A 168 -2.23 2.89 -14.18
C GLU A 168 -2.23 2.98 -12.66
N SER A 169 -1.04 3.05 -12.07
CA SER A 169 -0.88 3.39 -10.66
C SER A 169 -0.85 4.92 -10.50
N ALA A 170 -1.66 5.45 -9.60
CA ALA A 170 -1.60 6.85 -9.24
C ALA A 170 -1.19 7.00 -7.77
N LEU A 171 -0.41 8.04 -7.48
CA LEU A 171 0.04 8.39 -6.13
C LEU A 171 -0.29 9.85 -5.83
N VAL A 172 -0.59 10.14 -4.56
CA VAL A 172 -0.72 11.49 -4.05
C VAL A 172 -0.14 11.58 -2.65
N SER A 173 0.53 12.69 -2.35
CA SER A 173 1.03 12.95 -1.01
C SER A 173 -0.13 13.36 -0.09
N SER A 174 -0.35 12.61 0.99
CA SER A 174 -1.32 13.01 2.01
C SER A 174 -0.85 14.22 2.83
N MET A 175 0.46 14.52 2.81
CA MET A 175 1.01 15.73 3.44
C MET A 175 0.65 16.98 2.61
N THR A 176 0.65 16.86 1.28
CA THR A 176 0.19 17.92 0.39
C THR A 176 -1.32 18.14 0.53
N ILE A 177 -2.12 17.05 0.57
CA ILE A 177 -3.57 17.16 0.83
C ILE A 177 -3.83 17.86 2.17
N TYR A 178 -3.10 17.48 3.22
CA TYR A 178 -3.19 18.14 4.52
C TYR A 178 -2.96 19.64 4.43
N ASN A 179 -1.88 20.06 3.75
CA ASN A 179 -1.54 21.48 3.58
C ASN A 179 -2.60 22.24 2.78
N GLU A 180 -3.13 21.65 1.72
CA GLU A 180 -4.21 22.26 0.92
C GLU A 180 -5.49 22.44 1.75
N MET A 181 -5.88 21.43 2.54
CA MET A 181 -7.02 21.56 3.44
C MET A 181 -6.78 22.58 4.56
N TYR A 182 -5.56 22.64 5.09
CA TYR A 182 -5.17 23.60 6.13
C TYR A 182 -5.37 25.05 5.66
N GLU A 183 -5.05 25.35 4.41
CA GLU A 183 -5.22 26.68 3.82
C GLU A 183 -6.68 26.98 3.43
N GLN A 184 -7.38 26.01 2.85
CA GLN A 184 -8.66 26.25 2.24
C GLN A 184 -9.82 26.10 3.22
N ARG A 185 -9.78 25.06 4.05
CA ARG A 185 -10.87 24.65 4.94
C ARG A 185 -10.36 24.00 6.23
N PRO A 186 -9.69 24.77 7.10
CA PRO A 186 -9.19 24.25 8.39
C PRO A 186 -10.32 23.68 9.28
N ASP A 187 -11.54 24.20 9.15
CA ASP A 187 -12.73 23.69 9.84
C ASP A 187 -13.10 22.26 9.43
N LEU A 188 -12.90 21.89 8.17
CA LEU A 188 -13.12 20.53 7.69
C LEU A 188 -11.92 19.62 8.01
N LEU A 189 -10.71 20.17 7.94
CA LEU A 189 -9.50 19.42 8.29
C LEU A 189 -9.54 18.94 9.74
N GLU A 190 -10.01 19.77 10.68
CA GLU A 190 -10.15 19.39 12.09
C GLU A 190 -11.03 18.14 12.26
N LEU A 191 -12.08 17.99 11.46
CA LEU A 191 -12.98 16.85 11.52
C LEU A 191 -12.29 15.53 11.10
N LEU A 192 -11.25 15.59 10.26
CA LEU A 192 -10.49 14.40 9.86
C LEU A 192 -9.55 13.86 10.96
N PHE A 193 -9.41 14.58 12.06
CA PHE A 193 -8.79 14.09 13.31
C PHE A 193 -9.79 13.43 14.26
N GLN A 194 -11.08 13.44 13.93
CA GLN A 194 -12.10 12.68 14.65
C GLN A 194 -12.20 11.25 14.09
N PRO A 195 -12.60 10.27 14.92
CA PRO A 195 -12.75 8.90 14.44
C PRO A 195 -13.84 8.73 13.38
N PHE A 196 -13.56 7.89 12.40
CA PHE A 196 -14.50 7.38 11.42
C PHE A 196 -14.59 5.85 11.53
N ALA A 197 -15.81 5.32 11.60
CA ALA A 197 -16.03 3.89 11.52
C ALA A 197 -15.58 3.36 10.16
N THR A 198 -14.80 2.30 10.18
CA THR A 198 -14.19 1.68 8.99
C THR A 198 -14.45 0.17 9.02
N ASP A 199 -15.12 -0.33 8.00
CA ASP A 199 -15.54 -1.72 7.89
C ASP A 199 -14.36 -2.69 7.80
N ARG A 200 -14.36 -3.74 8.62
CA ARG A 200 -13.36 -4.82 8.57
C ARG A 200 -13.57 -5.80 7.41
N ARG A 201 -14.66 -5.67 6.67
CA ARG A 201 -14.99 -6.51 5.49
C ARG A 201 -14.96 -8.01 5.80
N GLY A 202 -15.56 -8.40 6.90
CA GLY A 202 -15.65 -9.80 7.36
C GLY A 202 -14.40 -10.34 8.07
N GLU A 203 -13.29 -9.60 8.08
CA GLU A 203 -12.06 -9.98 8.79
C GLU A 203 -12.09 -9.46 10.23
N VAL A 204 -13.02 -10.02 11.01
CA VAL A 204 -13.32 -9.57 12.38
C VAL A 204 -12.54 -10.41 13.38
N PRO A 205 -11.61 -9.82 14.15
CA PRO A 205 -10.95 -10.54 15.25
C PRO A 205 -11.96 -10.94 16.33
N ALA A 206 -11.71 -12.05 17.00
CA ALA A 206 -12.57 -12.53 18.07
C ALA A 206 -12.83 -11.43 19.13
N GLY A 207 -14.11 -11.24 19.50
CA GLY A 207 -14.53 -10.24 20.49
C GLY A 207 -14.47 -8.78 20.02
N LYS A 208 -14.21 -8.50 18.72
CA LYS A 208 -14.22 -7.16 18.16
C LYS A 208 -15.50 -6.90 17.36
N LYS A 209 -15.83 -5.60 17.19
CA LYS A 209 -16.90 -5.14 16.29
C LYS A 209 -16.55 -5.42 14.82
N PRO A 210 -17.53 -5.51 13.91
CA PRO A 210 -17.30 -5.70 12.47
C PRO A 210 -16.67 -4.47 11.80
N TYR A 211 -16.48 -3.39 12.53
CA TYR A 211 -15.76 -2.18 12.14
C TYR A 211 -14.76 -1.76 13.22
N PHE A 212 -13.91 -0.82 12.91
CA PHE A 212 -13.03 -0.13 13.86
C PHE A 212 -13.15 1.38 13.63
N GLU A 213 -12.84 2.15 14.65
CA GLU A 213 -12.91 3.61 14.59
C GLU A 213 -11.49 4.20 14.65
N ILE A 214 -11.16 5.02 13.65
CA ILE A 214 -9.86 5.67 13.57
C ILE A 214 -9.96 7.00 12.82
N PRO A 215 -9.23 8.06 13.24
CA PRO A 215 -9.12 9.29 12.48
C PRO A 215 -8.41 9.09 11.13
N VAL A 216 -8.80 9.87 10.11
CA VAL A 216 -8.09 9.90 8.83
C VAL A 216 -6.68 10.40 9.02
N PHE A 217 -6.51 11.54 9.72
CA PHE A 217 -5.21 12.06 10.13
C PHE A 217 -4.93 11.81 11.60
N ASN A 218 -3.70 11.42 11.90
CA ASN A 218 -3.23 11.11 13.24
C ASN A 218 -1.89 11.80 13.47
N TYR A 219 -1.81 12.70 14.46
CA TYR A 219 -0.56 13.37 14.84
C TYR A 219 -0.02 12.78 16.13
N PHE A 220 1.19 12.25 16.08
CA PHE A 220 1.81 11.61 17.23
C PHE A 220 3.33 11.73 17.20
N LYS A 221 3.94 12.21 18.28
CA LYS A 221 5.40 12.38 18.43
C LYS A 221 6.05 13.11 17.24
N GLY A 222 5.42 14.19 16.75
CA GLY A 222 5.92 14.98 15.63
C GLY A 222 5.58 14.46 14.24
N TYR A 223 5.01 13.25 14.13
CA TYR A 223 4.64 12.64 12.84
C TYR A 223 3.14 12.78 12.57
N LEU A 224 2.81 13.29 11.40
CA LEU A 224 1.46 13.21 10.84
C LEU A 224 1.35 11.92 10.03
N SER A 225 0.38 11.08 10.33
CA SER A 225 0.14 9.82 9.63
C SER A 225 -1.29 9.76 9.12
N VAL A 226 -1.48 9.23 7.92
CA VAL A 226 -2.80 9.00 7.31
C VAL A 226 -3.16 7.52 7.36
N ILE A 227 -4.46 7.23 7.51
CA ILE A 227 -5.08 5.95 7.21
C ILE A 227 -6.44 6.23 6.60
N TYR A 228 -6.68 5.75 5.38
CA TYR A 228 -7.87 6.12 4.62
C TYR A 228 -8.28 5.04 3.63
N ALA A 229 -9.57 4.74 3.62
CA ALA A 229 -10.22 3.93 2.60
C ALA A 229 -11.70 4.33 2.51
N ARG A 230 -12.05 5.31 1.64
CA ARG A 230 -13.40 5.86 1.50
C ARG A 230 -14.47 4.77 1.39
N ARG A 231 -14.19 3.75 0.57
CA ARG A 231 -15.12 2.63 0.38
C ARG A 231 -15.42 1.87 1.68
N TYR A 232 -14.43 1.73 2.57
CA TYR A 232 -14.62 1.02 3.83
C TYR A 232 -15.29 1.91 4.89
N ILE A 233 -15.07 3.22 4.84
CA ILE A 233 -15.81 4.20 5.64
C ILE A 233 -17.28 4.20 5.23
N ASN A 234 -17.57 4.29 3.93
CA ASN A 234 -18.93 4.24 3.42
C ASN A 234 -19.61 2.89 3.72
N SER A 235 -18.90 1.77 3.58
CA SER A 235 -19.42 0.43 3.87
C SER A 235 -19.78 0.25 5.34
N ALA A 236 -19.10 0.94 6.26
CA ALA A 236 -19.41 0.87 7.68
C ALA A 236 -20.78 1.47 8.03
N GLN A 237 -21.35 2.34 7.15
CA GLN A 237 -22.67 2.93 7.35
C GLN A 237 -23.82 1.92 7.31
N ARG A 238 -23.57 0.67 6.92
CA ARG A 238 -24.56 -0.42 6.98
C ARG A 238 -24.80 -0.97 8.38
N PHE A 239 -23.97 -0.62 9.36
CA PHE A 239 -24.11 -1.07 10.75
C PHE A 239 -24.99 -0.08 11.53
N ASP A 240 -26.04 -0.57 12.18
CA ASP A 240 -27.05 0.24 12.87
C ASP A 240 -26.48 1.10 14.01
N ASP A 241 -25.36 0.67 14.63
CA ASP A 241 -24.70 1.38 15.73
C ASP A 241 -23.61 2.38 15.25
N VAL A 242 -23.45 2.55 13.93
CA VAL A 242 -22.53 3.54 13.34
C VAL A 242 -23.29 4.84 13.05
N PRO A 243 -22.85 5.96 13.62
CA PRO A 243 -23.46 7.27 13.33
C PRO A 243 -23.38 7.61 11.84
N ALA A 244 -24.45 8.17 11.28
CA ALA A 244 -24.49 8.63 9.90
C ALA A 244 -23.40 9.68 9.64
N ILE A 245 -22.72 9.56 8.49
CA ILE A 245 -21.77 10.56 8.03
C ILE A 245 -22.52 11.55 7.16
N GLU A 246 -22.75 12.72 7.71
CA GLU A 246 -23.53 13.80 7.06
C GLU A 246 -22.93 15.18 7.39
N GLY A 247 -23.47 16.21 6.76
CA GLY A 247 -23.07 17.60 6.99
C GLY A 247 -21.57 17.81 6.78
N LYS A 248 -20.92 18.54 7.68
CA LYS A 248 -19.50 18.89 7.58
C LYS A 248 -18.55 17.68 7.60
N LYS A 249 -18.92 16.55 8.24
CA LYS A 249 -18.09 15.34 8.21
C LYS A 249 -18.05 14.72 6.79
N LEU A 250 -19.19 14.70 6.10
CA LEU A 250 -19.26 14.25 4.71
C LEU A 250 -18.49 15.21 3.80
N GLU A 251 -18.69 16.52 3.97
CA GLU A 251 -17.95 17.56 3.23
C GLU A 251 -16.43 17.43 3.41
N ALA A 252 -15.96 17.11 4.61
CA ALA A 252 -14.52 16.91 4.87
C ALA A 252 -13.94 15.72 4.10
N LEU A 253 -14.65 14.58 4.05
CA LEU A 253 -14.25 13.42 3.27
C LEU A 253 -14.32 13.70 1.76
N ASP A 254 -15.33 14.43 1.30
CA ASP A 254 -15.49 14.78 -0.12
C ASP A 254 -14.41 15.76 -0.59
N LEU A 255 -14.02 16.73 0.26
CA LEU A 255 -12.88 17.61 -0.03
C LEU A 255 -11.57 16.83 -0.08
N PHE A 256 -11.35 15.90 0.85
CA PHE A 256 -10.17 15.04 0.85
C PHE A 256 -10.08 14.22 -0.45
N ASP A 257 -11.18 13.59 -0.87
CA ASP A 257 -11.24 12.84 -2.13
C ASP A 257 -11.05 13.74 -3.35
N THR A 258 -11.62 14.95 -3.35
CA THR A 258 -11.46 15.95 -4.41
C THR A 258 -10.00 16.34 -4.59
N LEU A 259 -9.30 16.64 -3.48
CA LEU A 259 -7.88 16.97 -3.51
C LEU A 259 -7.03 15.78 -3.92
N ALA A 260 -7.34 14.56 -3.46
CA ALA A 260 -6.63 13.37 -3.90
C ALA A 260 -6.75 13.15 -5.41
N ASN A 261 -7.90 13.49 -6.00
CA ASN A 261 -8.16 13.37 -7.44
C ASN A 261 -7.70 14.58 -8.26
N ASP A 262 -7.23 15.65 -7.64
CA ASP A 262 -6.72 16.84 -8.35
C ASP A 262 -5.45 16.47 -9.15
N PRO A 263 -5.45 16.64 -10.49
CA PRO A 263 -4.31 16.32 -11.33
C PRO A 263 -3.06 17.18 -11.07
N ARG A 264 -3.18 18.28 -10.31
CA ARG A 264 -2.05 19.07 -9.84
C ARG A 264 -1.33 18.36 -8.68
N LEU A 265 -2.08 17.66 -7.82
CA LEU A 265 -1.56 17.02 -6.62
C LEU A 265 -1.09 15.60 -6.88
N ASN A 266 -1.83 14.82 -7.66
CA ASN A 266 -1.49 13.44 -7.94
C ASN A 266 -0.64 13.29 -9.20
N PHE A 267 0.04 12.15 -9.31
CA PHE A 267 0.65 11.75 -10.56
C PHE A 267 0.37 10.29 -10.87
N LYS A 268 0.30 9.97 -12.16
CA LYS A 268 0.07 8.62 -12.66
C LYS A 268 1.33 8.06 -13.28
N MET A 269 1.53 6.77 -13.12
CA MET A 269 2.60 6.02 -13.76
C MET A 269 2.07 4.72 -14.37
N THR A 270 2.59 4.37 -15.53
CA THR A 270 2.35 3.07 -16.17
C THR A 270 3.47 2.12 -15.79
N PHE A 271 3.13 0.98 -15.19
CA PHE A 271 4.09 -0.08 -14.92
C PHE A 271 4.59 -0.74 -16.20
N LYS A 272 5.83 -1.20 -16.14
CA LYS A 272 6.38 -2.18 -17.09
C LYS A 272 6.52 -3.53 -16.36
N PRO A 273 6.46 -4.67 -17.07
CA PRO A 273 6.82 -5.95 -16.47
C PRO A 273 8.19 -5.86 -15.79
N GLY A 274 8.28 -6.33 -14.55
CA GLY A 274 9.49 -6.25 -13.73
C GLY A 274 9.66 -4.96 -12.93
N ASP A 275 8.71 -4.02 -12.96
CA ASP A 275 8.70 -2.85 -12.06
C ASP A 275 8.22 -3.26 -10.66
N ILE A 276 8.95 -2.83 -9.61
CA ILE A 276 8.52 -2.90 -8.21
C ILE A 276 8.28 -1.49 -7.71
N GLN A 277 7.03 -1.15 -7.39
CA GLN A 277 6.67 0.08 -6.70
C GLN A 277 6.66 -0.15 -5.19
N LEU A 278 7.21 0.79 -4.43
CA LEU A 278 7.16 0.84 -2.95
C LEU A 278 6.46 2.14 -2.55
N VAL A 279 5.47 2.06 -1.66
CA VAL A 279 4.67 3.23 -1.21
C VAL A 279 4.52 3.22 0.30
N HIS A 280 4.87 4.32 0.95
CA HIS A 280 4.74 4.54 2.39
C HIS A 280 3.30 4.92 2.75
N ASN A 281 2.53 3.97 3.25
CA ASN A 281 1.09 4.15 3.51
C ASN A 281 0.73 5.23 4.54
N HIS A 282 1.65 5.67 5.38
CA HIS A 282 1.37 6.70 6.38
C HIS A 282 1.55 8.13 5.84
N THR A 283 2.06 8.29 4.62
CA THR A 283 2.30 9.60 4.00
C THR A 283 1.78 9.71 2.57
N MET A 284 1.43 8.59 1.96
CA MET A 284 0.96 8.51 0.58
C MET A 284 -0.38 7.79 0.51
N LEU A 285 -1.19 8.19 -0.47
CA LEU A 285 -2.32 7.38 -0.93
C LEU A 285 -1.98 6.86 -2.33
N HIS A 286 -2.49 5.68 -2.63
CA HIS A 286 -2.35 5.07 -3.94
C HIS A 286 -3.70 4.69 -4.53
N ASP A 287 -3.78 4.72 -5.86
CA ASP A 287 -4.96 4.45 -6.67
C ASP A 287 -4.55 3.56 -7.85
N ARG A 288 -5.48 2.79 -8.34
CA ARG A 288 -5.36 2.10 -9.62
C ARG A 288 -6.56 2.45 -10.47
N THR A 289 -6.31 3.02 -11.65
CA THR A 289 -7.39 3.29 -12.61
C THR A 289 -8.10 1.98 -13.01
N ASP A 290 -9.33 2.07 -13.47
CA ASP A 290 -9.97 0.96 -14.16
C ASP A 290 -9.16 0.50 -15.37
N TYR A 291 -9.42 -0.71 -15.83
CA TYR A 291 -8.69 -1.24 -16.98
C TYR A 291 -9.51 -2.23 -17.82
N ILE A 292 -9.10 -2.32 -19.06
CA ILE A 292 -9.54 -3.36 -20.00
C ILE A 292 -8.45 -4.42 -20.02
N ASP A 293 -8.81 -5.66 -19.72
CA ASP A 293 -7.85 -6.75 -19.74
C ASP A 293 -7.82 -7.46 -21.09
N TRP A 294 -6.82 -8.32 -21.25
CA TRP A 294 -6.70 -9.21 -22.39
C TRP A 294 -7.74 -10.33 -22.29
N GLU A 295 -8.25 -10.78 -23.42
CA GLU A 295 -9.15 -11.96 -23.47
C GLU A 295 -8.39 -13.23 -23.08
N GLU A 296 -7.14 -13.33 -23.55
CA GLU A 296 -6.27 -14.48 -23.28
C GLU A 296 -5.81 -14.49 -21.82
N GLU A 297 -6.20 -15.53 -21.09
CA GLU A 297 -5.92 -15.71 -19.66
C GLU A 297 -4.42 -15.55 -19.34
N ALA A 298 -3.55 -16.05 -20.21
CA ALA A 298 -2.10 -15.99 -20.05
C ALA A 298 -1.54 -14.55 -20.13
N LYS A 299 -2.25 -13.61 -20.74
CA LYS A 299 -1.82 -12.22 -20.92
C LYS A 299 -2.44 -11.26 -19.90
N LYS A 300 -3.48 -11.67 -19.18
CA LYS A 300 -4.20 -10.82 -18.23
C LYS A 300 -3.29 -10.14 -17.23
N ARG A 301 -3.66 -8.91 -16.86
CA ARG A 301 -2.95 -8.11 -15.88
C ARG A 301 -2.73 -8.89 -14.58
N HIS A 302 -1.50 -8.87 -14.08
CA HIS A 302 -1.15 -9.56 -12.86
C HIS A 302 -0.01 -8.85 -12.14
N LEU A 303 -0.25 -8.45 -10.88
CA LEU A 303 0.78 -7.96 -9.99
C LEU A 303 0.86 -8.84 -8.74
N LEU A 304 2.05 -8.93 -8.17
CA LEU A 304 2.25 -9.47 -6.83
C LEU A 304 2.32 -8.31 -5.83
N ARG A 305 1.77 -8.51 -4.63
CA ARG A 305 1.75 -7.49 -3.57
C ARG A 305 2.41 -8.02 -2.29
N LEU A 306 3.23 -7.19 -1.66
CA LEU A 306 3.71 -7.38 -0.29
C LEU A 306 3.22 -6.23 0.60
N TRP A 307 2.84 -6.56 1.81
CA TRP A 307 2.68 -5.63 2.91
C TRP A 307 3.86 -5.79 3.86
N LEU A 308 4.55 -4.71 4.16
CA LEU A 308 5.80 -4.73 4.91
C LEU A 308 5.67 -3.94 6.22
N ALA A 309 6.09 -4.55 7.32
CA ALA A 309 6.36 -3.87 8.58
C ALA A 309 7.84 -3.44 8.57
N MET A 310 8.08 -2.13 8.65
CA MET A 310 9.40 -1.54 8.44
C MET A 310 10.16 -1.40 9.77
N PRO A 311 11.45 -1.81 9.85
CA PRO A 311 12.24 -1.70 11.07
C PRO A 311 12.61 -0.26 11.45
N ASN A 312 12.51 0.66 10.50
CA ASN A 312 12.76 2.10 10.66
C ASN A 312 11.48 2.93 10.54
N ALA A 313 10.31 2.34 10.84
CA ALA A 313 9.03 3.01 10.75
C ALA A 313 8.85 4.08 11.85
N ARG A 314 7.96 5.05 11.58
CA ARG A 314 7.56 6.06 12.56
C ARG A 314 6.72 5.47 13.69
N PRO A 315 6.73 6.05 14.91
CA PRO A 315 5.79 5.65 15.95
C PRO A 315 4.35 5.97 15.55
N LEU A 316 3.41 5.10 15.93
CA LEU A 316 1.98 5.28 15.71
C LEU A 316 1.25 5.41 17.05
N PRO A 317 0.14 6.19 17.12
CA PRO A 317 -0.68 6.28 18.32
C PRO A 317 -1.46 4.98 18.60
N GLN A 318 -1.91 4.82 19.85
CA GLN A 318 -2.58 3.58 20.30
C GLN A 318 -3.82 3.22 19.48
N VAL A 319 -4.53 4.21 18.91
CA VAL A 319 -5.72 3.99 18.08
C VAL A 319 -5.45 3.05 16.88
N PHE A 320 -4.23 3.02 16.36
CA PHE A 320 -3.86 2.08 15.29
C PHE A 320 -3.96 0.60 15.70
N LYS A 321 -3.92 0.28 17.01
CA LYS A 321 -4.14 -1.09 17.49
C LYS A 321 -5.49 -1.65 17.09
N GLU A 322 -6.50 -0.80 16.91
CA GLU A 322 -7.83 -1.23 16.48
C GLU A 322 -7.80 -1.89 15.10
N ARG A 323 -6.91 -1.44 14.22
CA ARG A 323 -6.72 -2.06 12.89
C ARG A 323 -5.53 -3.02 12.84
N TYR A 324 -4.41 -2.64 13.42
CA TYR A 324 -3.14 -3.35 13.27
C TYR A 324 -2.91 -4.47 14.30
N GLY A 325 -3.72 -4.52 15.35
CA GLY A 325 -3.51 -5.42 16.49
C GLY A 325 -2.30 -5.02 17.34
N LYS A 326 -1.15 -4.84 16.73
CA LYS A 326 0.10 -4.35 17.32
C LYS A 326 0.56 -3.07 16.63
N ILE A 327 1.35 -2.25 17.34
CA ILE A 327 1.96 -1.03 16.81
C ILE A 327 3.48 -0.97 16.98
N ASP A 328 4.08 -2.09 17.37
CA ASP A 328 5.53 -2.20 17.57
C ASP A 328 6.25 -2.03 16.23
N ILE A 329 7.27 -1.19 16.20
CA ILE A 329 8.05 -0.94 14.98
C ILE A 329 8.68 -2.26 14.52
N GLY A 330 8.52 -2.58 13.24
CA GLY A 330 8.99 -3.82 12.62
C GLY A 330 8.08 -5.05 12.81
N ASP A 331 7.04 -4.96 13.69
CA ASP A 331 6.09 -6.07 13.94
C ASP A 331 4.64 -5.56 14.05
N ARG A 332 4.14 -4.89 13.03
CA ARG A 332 2.79 -4.29 13.01
C ARG A 332 2.13 -4.36 11.64
N GLY A 333 0.83 -4.12 11.62
CA GLY A 333 0.02 -4.12 10.41
C GLY A 333 -0.28 -5.53 9.90
N GLY A 334 -0.95 -5.57 8.77
CA GLY A 334 -1.50 -6.79 8.19
C GLY A 334 -2.81 -7.23 8.86
N ILE A 335 -3.34 -8.33 8.37
CA ILE A 335 -4.52 -8.99 8.91
C ILE A 335 -4.04 -10.26 9.61
N VAL A 336 -4.04 -10.22 10.93
CA VAL A 336 -3.56 -11.34 11.76
C VAL A 336 -4.74 -12.04 12.39
N VAL A 337 -4.94 -13.32 12.04
CA VAL A 337 -5.92 -14.19 12.65
C VAL A 337 -5.17 -15.24 13.47
N PRO A 338 -5.47 -15.41 14.76
CA PRO A 338 -4.85 -16.42 15.60
C PRO A 338 -4.97 -17.82 14.98
N GLY A 339 -3.86 -18.55 14.93
CA GLY A 339 -3.79 -19.92 14.36
C GLY A 339 -3.57 -19.99 12.85
N SER A 340 -3.66 -18.89 12.10
CA SER A 340 -3.31 -18.89 10.68
C SER A 340 -1.80 -19.06 10.50
N LYS A 341 -1.38 -19.93 9.56
CA LYS A 341 0.02 -20.08 9.16
C LYS A 341 0.33 -19.16 8.00
N LEU A 342 1.45 -18.42 8.10
CA LEU A 342 1.92 -17.58 7.00
C LEU A 342 2.30 -18.46 5.81
N ASN A 343 1.80 -18.09 4.64
CA ASN A 343 2.07 -18.78 3.39
C ASN A 343 2.07 -17.79 2.21
N ALA A 344 2.64 -18.19 1.08
CA ALA A 344 2.76 -17.38 -0.12
C ALA A 344 2.23 -18.17 -1.32
N PRO A 345 0.92 -18.14 -1.60
CA PRO A 345 0.34 -18.83 -2.73
C PRO A 345 0.93 -18.31 -4.04
N LEU A 346 1.14 -19.18 -5.02
CA LEU A 346 1.60 -18.82 -6.36
C LEU A 346 0.45 -18.72 -7.37
N ILE A 347 -0.76 -19.07 -6.95
CA ILE A 347 -1.98 -18.98 -7.74
C ILE A 347 -2.88 -17.92 -7.10
N PRO A 348 -3.49 -17.02 -7.89
CA PRO A 348 -4.49 -16.08 -7.40
C PRO A 348 -5.69 -16.80 -6.78
N VAL A 349 -6.11 -16.36 -5.60
CA VAL A 349 -7.23 -16.94 -4.83
C VAL A 349 -8.16 -15.85 -4.34
#